data_6b1e38a0faf7f5bd662b6d4286f803b7
#
_entry.id   6b1e38a0faf7f5bd662b6d4286f803b7
#
_cell.length_a   1.000
_cell.length_b   1.000
_cell.length_c   1.000
_cell.angle_alpha   90.00
_cell.angle_beta   90.00
_cell.angle_gamma   90.00
#
_symmetry.space_group_name_H-M   'P 1'
#
loop_
_entity.id
_entity.type
_entity.pdbx_description
1 polymer ?
#
loop_
_entity_poly.entity_id
_entity_poly.type
_entity_poly.pdbx_seq_one_letter_code
_entity_poly.pdbx_strand_id
1 'polypeptide(L)'
;MAVRPEKRPFILTRSNFLGGQRYAATWTGDNGSCWDHLKMSVPMSLTLGLSGQPISGADIGGFLFNADADLFGNWIGFGAFYPFARGHACAGTNNKEPWAFGKEIEDASRIALERRYILLPYFYTLMHEASTNGMPIMRPVFFSDPKDLSLRAEEEAFLIGDDLLIIPAFASQPALPKGIWKELSLVNGDTNDKYQAKMKIRGGSIIPTGKIIQNTTESSLDPLTLLVCLDEQGKASGSMYWDAGDGWSYKKGDYSLQQFTAERKDNKVIVKLTGKTGKGETENKDMAIVKVITEKGILHASGNLLEGIEVKL
;
A
#
# COMPACT_ATOMS: atom_id res chain seq x y z
N MET A 1 18.64 24.80 12.89
CA MET A 1 17.87 25.85 12.16
C MET A 1 17.18 25.12 11.00
N ALA A 2 15.87 25.22 10.86
CA ALA A 2 15.14 24.55 9.76
C ALA A 2 15.46 25.26 8.43
N VAL A 3 15.95 24.49 7.45
CA VAL A 3 16.31 25.03 6.12
C VAL A 3 15.06 25.44 5.34
N ARG A 4 13.93 24.74 5.58
CA ARG A 4 12.62 24.99 4.97
C ARG A 4 11.53 24.81 6.02
N PRO A 5 11.31 25.80 6.89
CA PRO A 5 10.43 25.67 8.05
C PRO A 5 8.96 25.50 7.66
N GLU A 6 8.57 25.91 6.45
CA GLU A 6 7.22 25.81 5.90
C GLU A 6 6.90 24.44 5.27
N LYS A 7 7.94 23.59 5.04
CA LYS A 7 7.80 22.28 4.36
C LYS A 7 8.07 21.12 5.29
N ARG A 8 7.44 19.98 5.00
CA ARG A 8 7.75 18.71 5.65
C ARG A 8 9.09 18.19 5.16
N PRO A 9 10.06 17.89 6.04
CA PRO A 9 11.31 17.27 5.63
C PRO A 9 11.08 15.80 5.28
N PHE A 10 11.80 15.29 4.28
CA PHE A 10 12.05 13.87 4.12
C PHE A 10 13.51 13.59 4.45
N ILE A 11 13.73 12.77 5.46
CA ILE A 11 15.07 12.38 5.93
C ILE A 11 15.13 10.86 5.87
N LEU A 12 16.23 10.35 5.33
CA LEU A 12 16.54 8.94 5.30
C LEU A 12 17.82 8.69 6.11
N THR A 13 17.80 7.73 7.01
CA THR A 13 18.95 7.36 7.82
C THR A 13 19.18 5.86 7.79
N ARG A 14 20.48 5.46 7.75
CA ARG A 14 20.87 4.06 7.83
C ARG A 14 20.96 3.60 9.29
N SER A 15 21.63 4.38 10.13
CA SER A 15 21.76 4.10 11.55
C SER A 15 20.59 4.73 12.27
N ASN A 16 19.68 3.91 12.74
CA ASN A 16 18.47 4.37 13.42
C ASN A 16 18.39 3.77 14.84
N PHE A 17 17.50 4.29 15.65
CA PHE A 17 17.28 3.89 17.04
C PHE A 17 15.80 4.07 17.39
N LEU A 18 15.36 3.50 18.50
CA LEU A 18 14.00 3.68 19.02
C LEU A 18 13.74 5.16 19.33
N GLY A 19 12.80 5.77 18.64
CA GLY A 19 12.53 7.21 18.65
C GLY A 19 13.01 7.93 17.39
N GLY A 20 13.92 7.35 16.61
CA GLY A 20 14.40 7.92 15.35
C GLY A 20 13.35 8.05 14.26
N GLN A 21 12.29 7.23 14.30
CA GLN A 21 11.13 7.32 13.40
C GLN A 21 10.41 8.67 13.43
N ARG A 22 10.62 9.46 14.49
CA ARG A 22 10.08 10.83 14.59
C ARG A 22 10.75 11.80 13.62
N TYR A 23 11.91 11.45 13.10
CA TYR A 23 12.76 12.32 12.30
C TYR A 23 13.05 11.79 10.91
N ALA A 24 13.14 10.47 10.75
CA ALA A 24 13.64 9.86 9.54
C ALA A 24 12.94 8.53 9.20
N ALA A 25 12.84 8.25 7.90
CA ALA A 25 12.67 6.91 7.36
C ALA A 25 14.00 6.14 7.45
N THR A 26 13.95 4.81 7.32
CA THR A 26 15.13 3.97 7.31
C THR A 26 15.07 2.95 6.16
N TRP A 27 16.22 2.36 5.83
CA TRP A 27 16.26 1.24 4.90
C TRP A 27 17.14 0.11 5.45
N THR A 28 17.10 -1.04 4.82
CA THR A 28 17.80 -2.25 5.30
C THR A 28 19.31 -2.23 5.12
N GLY A 29 19.88 -1.13 4.58
CA GLY A 29 21.32 -0.98 4.33
C GLY A 29 21.74 -1.53 2.97
N ASP A 30 23.01 -1.93 2.85
CA ASP A 30 23.66 -2.29 1.59
C ASP A 30 23.38 -3.77 1.23
N ASN A 31 22.17 -4.06 0.82
CA ASN A 31 21.76 -5.38 0.37
C ASN A 31 22.39 -5.74 -0.99
N GLY A 32 22.73 -7.01 -1.19
CA GLY A 32 23.28 -7.52 -2.45
C GLY A 32 22.19 -7.84 -3.48
N SER A 33 22.55 -7.76 -4.75
CA SER A 33 21.71 -8.21 -5.87
C SER A 33 21.74 -9.74 -5.96
N CYS A 34 21.04 -10.43 -5.06
CA CYS A 34 20.91 -11.89 -5.02
C CYS A 34 19.55 -12.30 -4.42
N TRP A 35 19.13 -13.52 -4.71
CA TRP A 35 17.85 -14.07 -4.27
C TRP A 35 17.69 -14.15 -2.75
N ASP A 36 18.78 -14.46 -2.04
CA ASP A 36 18.74 -14.53 -0.56
C ASP A 36 18.43 -13.16 0.05
N HIS A 37 19.03 -12.09 -0.47
CA HIS A 37 18.76 -10.74 0.00
C HIS A 37 17.38 -10.22 -0.47
N LEU A 38 16.92 -10.63 -1.65
CA LEU A 38 15.55 -10.38 -2.09
C LEU A 38 14.55 -10.96 -1.08
N LYS A 39 14.67 -12.25 -0.77
CA LYS A 39 13.78 -12.94 0.19
C LYS A 39 13.89 -12.34 1.59
N MET A 40 15.11 -12.13 2.08
CA MET A 40 15.36 -11.54 3.41
C MET A 40 14.81 -10.12 3.56
N SER A 41 14.63 -9.38 2.47
CA SER A 41 14.14 -8.01 2.51
C SER A 41 12.71 -7.89 3.07
N VAL A 42 11.88 -8.95 2.95
CA VAL A 42 10.54 -9.00 3.53
C VAL A 42 10.62 -9.07 5.07
N PRO A 43 11.21 -10.11 5.71
CA PRO A 43 11.26 -10.19 7.16
C PRO A 43 12.06 -9.04 7.80
N MET A 44 13.09 -8.51 7.14
CA MET A 44 13.80 -7.33 7.63
C MET A 44 12.90 -6.09 7.68
N SER A 45 12.13 -5.82 6.63
CA SER A 45 11.18 -4.69 6.61
C SER A 45 10.05 -4.86 7.63
N LEU A 46 9.53 -6.08 7.79
CA LEU A 46 8.55 -6.41 8.83
C LEU A 46 9.11 -6.16 10.23
N THR A 47 10.34 -6.62 10.51
CA THR A 47 11.00 -6.45 11.80
C THR A 47 11.28 -4.97 12.10
N LEU A 48 11.66 -4.16 11.11
CA LEU A 48 11.80 -2.71 11.26
C LEU A 48 10.46 -2.07 11.61
N GLY A 49 9.38 -2.45 10.93
CA GLY A 49 8.02 -1.98 11.24
C GLY A 49 7.62 -2.31 12.68
N LEU A 50 7.83 -3.56 13.14
CA LEU A 50 7.57 -4.01 14.52
C LEU A 50 8.45 -3.29 15.54
N SER A 51 9.64 -2.84 15.14
CA SER A 51 10.55 -2.06 15.98
C SER A 51 10.23 -0.55 15.98
N GLY A 52 9.07 -0.14 15.45
CA GLY A 52 8.63 1.24 15.41
C GLY A 52 9.23 2.06 14.27
N GLN A 53 9.75 1.43 13.21
CA GLN A 53 10.26 2.07 11.99
C GLN A 53 9.30 1.84 10.81
N PRO A 54 8.12 2.49 10.79
CA PRO A 54 7.04 2.13 9.86
C PRO A 54 7.37 2.48 8.40
N ILE A 55 8.23 3.47 8.16
CA ILE A 55 8.66 3.87 6.82
C ILE A 55 10.01 3.22 6.55
N SER A 56 9.97 1.97 6.09
CA SER A 56 11.16 1.16 5.81
C SER A 56 11.01 0.35 4.52
N GLY A 57 12.12 -0.13 3.99
CA GLY A 57 12.21 -0.98 2.80
C GLY A 57 13.64 -1.27 2.41
N ALA A 58 13.82 -2.16 1.45
CA ALA A 58 15.13 -2.49 0.88
C ALA A 58 15.38 -1.75 -0.43
N ASP A 59 16.63 -1.61 -0.82
CA ASP A 59 16.98 -1.15 -2.16
C ASP A 59 16.54 -2.19 -3.20
N ILE A 60 15.57 -1.82 -4.04
CA ILE A 60 14.96 -2.70 -5.04
C ILE A 60 16.01 -3.05 -6.10
N GLY A 61 16.19 -4.36 -6.33
CA GLY A 61 17.21 -4.89 -7.22
C GLY A 61 18.59 -5.03 -6.56
N GLY A 62 18.73 -4.67 -5.27
CA GLY A 62 19.97 -4.73 -4.50
C GLY A 62 20.90 -3.53 -4.72
N PHE A 63 21.64 -3.15 -3.68
CA PHE A 63 22.63 -2.06 -3.72
C PHE A 63 23.98 -2.53 -4.28
N LEU A 64 24.51 -3.64 -3.75
CA LEU A 64 25.77 -4.24 -4.18
C LEU A 64 25.55 -5.23 -5.30
N PHE A 65 26.56 -5.41 -6.16
CA PHE A 65 26.58 -6.34 -7.27
C PHE A 65 25.58 -5.99 -8.39
N ASN A 66 25.53 -6.86 -9.39
CA ASN A 66 24.70 -6.68 -10.57
C ASN A 66 23.46 -7.57 -10.50
N ALA A 67 22.30 -6.98 -10.55
CA ALA A 67 21.05 -7.72 -10.72
C ALA A 67 20.93 -8.18 -12.19
N ASP A 68 20.39 -9.38 -12.40
CA ASP A 68 19.82 -9.76 -13.68
C ASP A 68 18.34 -9.28 -13.80
N ALA A 69 17.79 -9.46 -14.99
CA ALA A 69 16.42 -9.04 -15.29
C ALA A 69 15.39 -9.76 -14.43
N ASP A 70 15.58 -11.06 -14.18
CA ASP A 70 14.63 -11.88 -13.44
C ASP A 70 14.60 -11.51 -11.95
N LEU A 71 15.75 -11.30 -11.36
CA LEU A 71 15.89 -10.82 -9.98
C LEU A 71 15.23 -9.44 -9.80
N PHE A 72 15.54 -8.50 -10.72
CA PHE A 72 15.00 -7.15 -10.64
C PHE A 72 13.48 -7.14 -10.83
N GLY A 73 12.97 -7.89 -11.82
CA GLY A 73 11.52 -8.01 -12.08
C GLY A 73 10.77 -8.55 -10.87
N ASN A 74 11.26 -9.62 -10.25
CA ASN A 74 10.70 -10.17 -9.02
C ASN A 74 10.74 -9.16 -7.87
N TRP A 75 11.86 -8.41 -7.73
CA TRP A 75 12.00 -7.45 -6.62
C TRP A 75 11.08 -6.25 -6.77
N ILE A 76 10.96 -5.65 -7.98
CA ILE A 76 10.08 -4.50 -8.21
C ILE A 76 8.60 -4.90 -8.07
N GLY A 77 8.23 -6.12 -8.47
CA GLY A 77 6.84 -6.62 -8.44
C GLY A 77 6.21 -6.63 -7.05
N PHE A 78 6.99 -6.82 -5.99
CA PHE A 78 6.51 -6.68 -4.61
C PHE A 78 7.14 -5.50 -3.87
N GLY A 79 8.34 -5.07 -4.24
CA GLY A 79 9.03 -3.94 -3.60
C GLY A 79 8.31 -2.61 -3.79
N ALA A 80 7.45 -2.49 -4.80
CA ALA A 80 6.54 -1.37 -4.96
C ALA A 80 5.55 -1.21 -3.79
N PHE A 81 5.34 -2.25 -2.97
CA PHE A 81 4.52 -2.20 -1.77
C PHE A 81 5.31 -1.86 -0.49
N TYR A 82 6.62 -1.73 -0.54
CA TYR A 82 7.37 -1.24 0.60
C TYR A 82 6.88 0.17 1.01
N PRO A 83 6.76 0.46 2.31
CA PRO A 83 6.51 1.82 2.78
C PRO A 83 7.53 2.82 2.25
N PHE A 84 8.82 2.43 2.25
CA PHE A 84 9.90 3.13 1.54
C PHE A 84 10.36 2.29 0.35
N ALA A 85 9.98 2.68 -0.87
CA ALA A 85 10.34 2.01 -2.12
C ALA A 85 11.37 2.86 -2.89
N ARG A 86 12.54 2.25 -3.17
CA ARG A 86 13.65 2.93 -3.86
C ARG A 86 14.45 1.95 -4.69
N GLY A 87 14.75 2.28 -5.96
CA GLY A 87 15.86 1.72 -6.71
C GLY A 87 17.14 2.47 -6.37
N HIS A 88 18.19 1.77 -5.95
CA HIS A 88 19.48 2.36 -5.59
C HIS A 88 20.61 1.35 -5.81
N ALA A 89 21.77 1.83 -6.25
CA ALA A 89 22.92 0.98 -6.55
C ALA A 89 24.23 1.69 -6.20
N CYS A 90 25.27 0.93 -5.86
CA CYS A 90 26.59 1.50 -5.66
C CYS A 90 27.27 1.80 -7.01
N ALA A 91 28.25 2.70 -6.98
CA ALA A 91 29.03 3.04 -8.16
C ALA A 91 29.75 1.80 -8.72
N GLY A 92 29.72 1.65 -10.05
CA GLY A 92 30.36 0.53 -10.75
C GLY A 92 29.49 -0.72 -10.90
N THR A 93 28.22 -0.70 -10.44
CA THR A 93 27.25 -1.75 -10.75
C THR A 93 26.37 -1.35 -11.94
N ASN A 94 25.57 -2.31 -12.47
CA ASN A 94 24.64 -1.99 -13.54
C ASN A 94 23.54 -1.04 -13.07
N ASN A 95 22.97 -0.32 -14.00
CA ASN A 95 21.86 0.60 -13.79
C ASN A 95 20.63 -0.15 -13.26
N LYS A 96 19.84 0.51 -12.42
CA LYS A 96 18.62 -0.05 -11.78
C LYS A 96 17.35 0.70 -12.19
N GLU A 97 17.42 1.54 -13.24
CA GLU A 97 16.22 2.13 -13.81
C GLU A 97 15.39 1.03 -14.50
N PRO A 98 14.06 1.12 -14.47
CA PRO A 98 13.16 0.08 -15.00
C PRO A 98 13.47 -0.36 -16.44
N TRP A 99 13.91 0.58 -17.29
CA TRP A 99 14.25 0.33 -18.71
C TRP A 99 15.63 -0.29 -18.93
N ALA A 100 16.49 -0.34 -17.90
CA ALA A 100 17.85 -0.86 -18.04
C ALA A 100 17.90 -2.38 -18.26
N PHE A 101 16.83 -3.10 -17.93
CA PHE A 101 16.71 -4.56 -18.02
C PHE A 101 15.92 -5.05 -19.24
N GLY A 102 15.58 -4.15 -20.17
CA GLY A 102 14.82 -4.46 -21.37
C GLY A 102 13.31 -4.31 -21.21
N LYS A 103 12.59 -4.47 -22.34
CA LYS A 103 11.17 -4.11 -22.45
C LYS A 103 10.25 -4.91 -21.50
N GLU A 104 10.51 -6.19 -21.30
CA GLU A 104 9.72 -7.04 -20.41
C GLU A 104 9.73 -6.49 -18.96
N ILE A 105 10.91 -6.14 -18.48
CA ILE A 105 11.08 -5.61 -17.12
C ILE A 105 10.58 -4.17 -17.01
N GLU A 106 10.72 -3.37 -18.06
CA GLU A 106 10.11 -2.03 -18.10
C GLU A 106 8.59 -2.11 -17.96
N ASP A 107 7.93 -3.04 -18.67
CA ASP A 107 6.48 -3.23 -18.58
C ASP A 107 6.06 -3.76 -17.22
N ALA A 108 6.76 -4.76 -16.67
CA ALA A 108 6.51 -5.26 -15.32
C ALA A 108 6.69 -4.15 -14.26
N SER A 109 7.72 -3.32 -14.40
CA SER A 109 7.97 -2.18 -13.51
C SER A 109 6.86 -1.13 -13.60
N ARG A 110 6.35 -0.86 -14.80
CA ARG A 110 5.22 0.04 -15.02
C ARG A 110 3.99 -0.44 -14.26
N ILE A 111 3.62 -1.72 -14.40
CA ILE A 111 2.51 -2.34 -13.67
C ILE A 111 2.70 -2.18 -12.16
N ALA A 112 3.88 -2.50 -11.63
CA ALA A 112 4.17 -2.41 -10.20
C ALA A 112 4.04 -0.97 -9.68
N LEU A 113 4.57 0.02 -10.41
CA LEU A 113 4.51 1.43 -10.03
C LEU A 113 3.10 2.00 -10.17
N GLU A 114 2.34 1.64 -11.20
CA GLU A 114 0.93 2.04 -11.36
C GLU A 114 0.08 1.53 -10.19
N ARG A 115 0.28 0.27 -9.76
CA ARG A 115 -0.38 -0.30 -8.57
C ARG A 115 -0.07 0.52 -7.31
N ARG A 116 1.20 0.89 -7.11
CA ARG A 116 1.61 1.74 -6.00
C ARG A 116 0.91 3.10 -6.05
N TYR A 117 0.88 3.75 -7.21
CA TYR A 117 0.29 5.08 -7.36
C TYR A 117 -1.23 5.07 -7.12
N ILE A 118 -1.92 4.04 -7.59
CA ILE A 118 -3.35 3.82 -7.28
C ILE A 118 -3.57 3.68 -5.77
N LEU A 119 -2.68 3.01 -5.05
CA LEU A 119 -2.76 2.78 -3.61
C LEU A 119 -2.24 3.94 -2.75
N LEU A 120 -1.76 5.06 -3.31
CA LEU A 120 -1.23 6.19 -2.54
C LEU A 120 -2.21 6.72 -1.48
N PRO A 121 -3.53 6.86 -1.72
CA PRO A 121 -4.47 7.29 -0.68
C PRO A 121 -4.53 6.31 0.51
N TYR A 122 -4.45 5.02 0.23
CA TYR A 122 -4.39 3.99 1.28
C TYR A 122 -3.07 4.04 2.05
N PHE A 123 -1.92 4.10 1.37
CA PHE A 123 -0.63 4.28 2.03
C PHE A 123 -0.58 5.53 2.89
N TYR A 124 -1.13 6.64 2.41
CA TYR A 124 -1.14 7.89 3.16
C TYR A 124 -2.01 7.80 4.43
N THR A 125 -3.13 7.09 4.34
CA THR A 125 -3.97 6.76 5.49
C THR A 125 -3.23 5.90 6.51
N LEU A 126 -2.49 4.87 6.06
CA LEU A 126 -1.67 4.02 6.93
C LEU A 126 -0.49 4.79 7.55
N MET A 127 0.10 5.78 6.86
CA MET A 127 1.11 6.67 7.43
C MET A 127 0.53 7.54 8.55
N HIS A 128 -0.70 8.04 8.37
CA HIS A 128 -1.41 8.74 9.45
C HIS A 128 -1.68 7.81 10.63
N GLU A 129 -2.14 6.59 10.40
CA GLU A 129 -2.34 5.58 11.44
C GLU A 129 -1.04 5.30 12.20
N ALA A 130 0.06 5.04 11.48
CA ALA A 130 1.37 4.80 12.08
C ALA A 130 1.85 5.98 12.94
N SER A 131 1.56 7.22 12.54
CA SER A 131 1.92 8.43 13.28
C SER A 131 1.09 8.66 14.54
N THR A 132 -0.11 8.09 14.62
CA THR A 132 -1.07 8.31 15.71
C THR A 132 -1.06 7.20 16.75
N ASN A 133 -0.99 5.93 16.32
CA ASN A 133 -1.07 4.77 17.22
C ASN A 133 0.13 3.82 17.14
N GLY A 134 1.09 4.10 16.22
CA GLY A 134 2.32 3.30 16.09
C GLY A 134 2.17 2.00 15.30
N MET A 135 1.02 1.74 14.69
CA MET A 135 0.82 0.53 13.88
C MET A 135 1.74 0.54 12.66
N PRO A 136 2.46 -0.56 12.37
CA PRO A 136 3.30 -0.64 11.18
C PRO A 136 2.45 -0.62 9.90
N ILE A 137 2.99 -0.02 8.83
CA ILE A 137 2.33 0.03 7.52
C ILE A 137 2.37 -1.34 6.86
N MET A 138 3.57 -1.94 6.80
CA MET A 138 3.80 -3.32 6.37
C MET A 138 3.74 -4.23 7.61
N ARG A 139 2.82 -5.21 7.61
CA ARG A 139 2.50 -6.03 8.77
C ARG A 139 2.74 -7.51 8.52
N PRO A 140 3.27 -8.27 9.49
CA PRO A 140 3.29 -9.73 9.40
C PRO A 140 1.86 -10.28 9.27
N VAL A 141 1.69 -11.39 8.54
CA VAL A 141 0.36 -12.00 8.33
C VAL A 141 -0.34 -12.41 9.64
N PHE A 142 0.40 -12.69 10.72
CA PHE A 142 -0.19 -13.02 12.02
C PHE A 142 -0.95 -11.84 12.67
N PHE A 143 -0.84 -10.62 12.17
CA PHE A 143 -1.69 -9.49 12.60
C PHE A 143 -3.16 -9.72 12.26
N SER A 144 -3.46 -10.52 11.21
CA SER A 144 -4.84 -10.86 10.84
C SER A 144 -5.51 -11.81 11.83
N ASP A 145 -4.74 -12.74 12.43
CA ASP A 145 -5.16 -13.65 13.49
C ASP A 145 -3.96 -14.01 14.39
N PRO A 146 -3.72 -13.25 15.48
CA PRO A 146 -2.60 -13.50 16.39
C PRO A 146 -2.66 -14.84 17.14
N LYS A 147 -3.81 -15.51 17.13
CA LYS A 147 -4.02 -16.81 17.77
C LYS A 147 -3.65 -17.99 16.86
N ASP A 148 -3.61 -17.78 15.55
CA ASP A 148 -3.18 -18.80 14.60
C ASP A 148 -1.65 -18.91 14.61
N LEU A 149 -1.14 -19.94 15.27
CA LEU A 149 0.30 -20.17 15.44
C LEU A 149 0.99 -20.49 14.10
N SER A 150 0.27 -20.99 13.10
CA SER A 150 0.83 -21.31 11.78
C SER A 150 1.29 -20.07 11.02
N LEU A 151 0.75 -18.90 11.34
CA LEU A 151 1.10 -17.62 10.69
C LEU A 151 2.37 -16.98 11.26
N ARG A 152 2.87 -17.43 12.41
CA ARG A 152 3.97 -16.77 13.12
C ARG A 152 5.32 -16.85 12.42
N ALA A 153 5.54 -17.92 11.67
CA ALA A 153 6.78 -18.16 10.95
C ALA A 153 6.71 -17.74 9.47
N GLU A 154 5.63 -17.04 9.06
CA GLU A 154 5.49 -16.58 7.69
C GLU A 154 6.40 -15.38 7.42
N GLU A 155 7.31 -15.51 6.45
CA GLU A 155 8.32 -14.52 6.09
C GLU A 155 8.27 -14.11 4.61
N GLU A 156 7.43 -14.73 3.80
CA GLU A 156 7.33 -14.44 2.36
C GLU A 156 6.12 -13.54 2.06
N ALA A 157 4.94 -13.86 2.62
CA ALA A 157 3.74 -13.05 2.46
C ALA A 157 3.61 -12.00 3.58
N PHE A 158 2.97 -10.88 3.29
CA PHE A 158 2.77 -9.80 4.25
C PHE A 158 1.48 -9.03 4.00
N LEU A 159 1.07 -8.24 4.98
CA LEU A 159 -0.06 -7.33 4.85
C LEU A 159 0.43 -5.88 4.64
N ILE A 160 -0.33 -5.11 3.89
CA ILE A 160 -0.29 -3.64 3.89
C ILE A 160 -1.56 -3.17 4.61
N GLY A 161 -1.38 -2.55 5.79
CA GLY A 161 -2.47 -2.36 6.73
C GLY A 161 -3.07 -3.70 7.17
N ASP A 162 -4.36 -3.70 7.51
CA ASP A 162 -5.10 -4.91 7.87
C ASP A 162 -5.82 -5.54 6.66
N ASP A 163 -5.94 -4.80 5.56
CA ASP A 163 -6.93 -5.05 4.53
C ASP A 163 -6.36 -5.63 3.23
N LEU A 164 -5.04 -5.50 3.00
CA LEU A 164 -4.42 -5.90 1.75
C LEU A 164 -3.31 -6.93 1.99
N LEU A 165 -3.52 -8.16 1.55
CA LEU A 165 -2.53 -9.24 1.57
C LEU A 165 -1.71 -9.22 0.29
N ILE A 166 -0.39 -9.23 0.42
CA ILE A 166 0.59 -9.28 -0.66
C ILE A 166 1.33 -10.61 -0.61
N ILE A 167 1.33 -11.32 -1.72
CA ILE A 167 2.02 -12.60 -1.90
C ILE A 167 3.01 -12.42 -3.05
N PRO A 168 4.31 -12.22 -2.77
CA PRO A 168 5.34 -12.07 -3.79
C PRO A 168 5.38 -13.24 -4.78
N ALA A 169 5.77 -13.00 -6.02
CA ALA A 169 5.81 -14.03 -7.05
C ALA A 169 6.76 -15.20 -6.72
N PHE A 170 7.82 -14.93 -5.94
CA PHE A 170 8.77 -15.95 -5.49
C PHE A 170 8.25 -16.83 -4.33
N ALA A 171 7.15 -16.43 -3.68
CA ALA A 171 6.60 -17.19 -2.54
C ALA A 171 6.06 -18.54 -3.01
N SER A 172 6.54 -19.62 -2.41
CA SER A 172 6.24 -20.98 -2.89
C SER A 172 5.04 -21.60 -2.17
N GLN A 173 4.97 -21.50 -0.86
CA GLN A 173 3.90 -22.06 -0.02
C GLN A 173 3.67 -21.18 1.22
N PRO A 174 3.28 -19.91 1.06
CA PRO A 174 3.12 -19.04 2.19
C PRO A 174 1.95 -19.47 3.09
N ALA A 175 2.12 -19.33 4.40
CA ALA A 175 1.04 -19.50 5.35
C ALA A 175 0.08 -18.30 5.22
N LEU A 176 -1.14 -18.55 4.78
CA LEU A 176 -2.12 -17.49 4.52
C LEU A 176 -3.18 -17.44 5.62
N PRO A 177 -3.65 -16.24 5.98
CA PRO A 177 -4.67 -16.08 6.99
C PRO A 177 -6.03 -16.62 6.50
N LYS A 178 -6.80 -17.16 7.44
CA LYS A 178 -8.17 -17.65 7.20
C LYS A 178 -9.15 -16.49 7.00
N GLY A 179 -10.36 -16.81 6.56
CA GLY A 179 -11.43 -15.86 6.32
C GLY A 179 -11.59 -15.52 4.82
N ILE A 180 -12.34 -14.46 4.57
CA ILE A 180 -12.59 -14.00 3.18
C ILE A 180 -11.40 -13.16 2.71
N TRP A 181 -10.74 -13.64 1.65
CA TRP A 181 -9.68 -12.93 0.94
C TRP A 181 -9.92 -13.07 -0.56
N LYS A 182 -10.31 -11.98 -1.22
CA LYS A 182 -10.60 -11.98 -2.66
C LYS A 182 -9.45 -11.44 -3.46
N GLU A 183 -9.16 -12.06 -4.61
CA GLU A 183 -8.16 -11.55 -5.53
C GLU A 183 -8.51 -10.13 -5.98
N LEU A 184 -7.48 -9.29 -6.06
CA LEU A 184 -7.59 -7.90 -6.43
C LEU A 184 -6.68 -7.61 -7.62
N SER A 185 -7.26 -7.05 -8.68
CA SER A 185 -6.56 -6.44 -9.80
C SER A 185 -6.78 -4.94 -9.77
N LEU A 186 -5.72 -4.16 -9.92
CA LEU A 186 -5.76 -2.70 -9.92
C LEU A 186 -5.51 -2.12 -11.31
N VAL A 187 -4.67 -2.77 -12.10
CA VAL A 187 -4.29 -2.35 -13.45
C VAL A 187 -4.36 -3.51 -14.41
N ASN A 188 -4.51 -3.19 -15.70
CA ASN A 188 -4.59 -4.21 -16.72
C ASN A 188 -3.29 -5.04 -16.78
N GLY A 189 -3.43 -6.36 -16.77
CA GLY A 189 -2.32 -7.31 -16.87
C GLY A 189 -1.61 -7.66 -15.56
N ASP A 190 -1.94 -7.02 -14.43
CA ASP A 190 -1.25 -7.22 -13.16
C ASP A 190 -1.43 -8.63 -12.56
N THR A 191 -2.47 -9.36 -12.92
CA THR A 191 -2.71 -10.75 -12.50
C THR A 191 -2.02 -11.78 -13.37
N ASN A 192 -1.59 -11.40 -14.58
CA ASN A 192 -1.00 -12.30 -15.57
C ASN A 192 0.52 -12.13 -15.72
N ASP A 193 1.08 -11.05 -15.22
CA ASP A 193 2.52 -10.82 -15.26
C ASP A 193 3.22 -11.66 -14.18
N LYS A 194 4.23 -12.44 -14.60
CA LYS A 194 4.94 -13.40 -13.73
C LYS A 194 5.75 -12.77 -12.59
N TYR A 195 6.05 -11.48 -12.69
CA TYR A 195 6.84 -10.75 -11.71
C TYR A 195 5.98 -10.09 -10.62
N GLN A 196 4.66 -9.93 -10.89
CA GLN A 196 3.80 -9.23 -9.95
C GLN A 196 3.46 -10.07 -8.73
N ALA A 197 3.51 -9.45 -7.55
CA ALA A 197 2.90 -10.04 -6.37
C ALA A 197 1.39 -10.17 -6.55
N LYS A 198 0.82 -11.28 -6.09
CA LYS A 198 -0.64 -11.43 -5.99
C LYS A 198 -1.16 -10.55 -4.86
N MET A 199 -2.27 -9.88 -5.10
CA MET A 199 -2.95 -9.07 -4.11
C MET A 199 -4.29 -9.69 -3.75
N LYS A 200 -4.63 -9.66 -2.45
CA LYS A 200 -5.96 -10.03 -1.98
C LYS A 200 -6.50 -9.00 -1.01
N ILE A 201 -7.75 -8.61 -1.20
CA ILE A 201 -8.46 -7.73 -0.28
C ILE A 201 -9.23 -8.56 0.76
N ARG A 202 -9.18 -8.12 2.02
CA ARG A 202 -9.87 -8.77 3.14
C ARG A 202 -11.37 -8.53 3.07
N GLY A 203 -12.18 -9.55 3.44
CA GLY A 203 -13.61 -9.36 3.69
C GLY A 203 -13.84 -8.45 4.89
N GLY A 204 -14.78 -7.52 4.75
CA GLY A 204 -15.06 -6.46 5.73
C GLY A 204 -14.31 -5.16 5.49
N SER A 205 -13.56 -5.03 4.39
CA SER A 205 -12.68 -3.88 4.13
C SER A 205 -13.21 -2.93 3.04
N ILE A 206 -12.92 -1.64 3.23
CA ILE A 206 -13.03 -0.59 2.21
C ILE A 206 -11.67 0.07 2.06
N ILE A 207 -11.02 -0.09 0.91
CA ILE A 207 -9.71 0.50 0.61
C ILE A 207 -9.89 1.72 -0.30
N PRO A 208 -9.48 2.94 0.14
CA PRO A 208 -9.48 4.11 -0.72
C PRO A 208 -8.33 4.04 -1.72
N THR A 209 -8.63 4.30 -2.98
CA THR A 209 -7.66 4.33 -4.07
C THR A 209 -7.85 5.56 -4.93
N GLY A 210 -6.76 5.97 -5.60
CA GLY A 210 -6.76 7.07 -6.54
C GLY A 210 -6.66 6.61 -7.98
N LYS A 211 -6.36 7.54 -8.86
CA LYS A 211 -5.97 7.27 -10.25
C LYS A 211 -4.44 7.19 -10.39
N ILE A 212 -3.98 6.70 -11.53
CA ILE A 212 -2.58 6.79 -11.93
C ILE A 212 -2.25 8.25 -12.22
N ILE A 213 -1.22 8.76 -11.56
CA ILE A 213 -0.70 10.12 -11.73
C ILE A 213 0.79 10.07 -12.09
N GLN A 214 1.30 11.09 -12.78
CA GLN A 214 2.72 11.15 -13.16
C GLN A 214 3.59 11.74 -12.05
N ASN A 215 3.00 12.54 -11.18
CA ASN A 215 3.67 13.15 -10.03
C ASN A 215 2.64 13.51 -8.94
N THR A 216 3.12 13.70 -7.71
CA THR A 216 2.27 13.94 -6.54
C THR A 216 1.67 15.36 -6.45
N THR A 217 1.91 16.22 -7.44
CA THR A 217 1.21 17.53 -7.53
C THR A 217 -0.09 17.44 -8.34
N GLU A 218 -0.32 16.31 -9.02
CA GLU A 218 -1.59 16.03 -9.66
C GLU A 218 -2.61 15.53 -8.64
N SER A 219 -3.88 15.82 -8.89
CA SER A 219 -4.99 15.26 -8.08
C SER A 219 -5.09 13.75 -8.25
N SER A 220 -4.85 13.00 -7.19
CA SER A 220 -5.02 11.55 -7.19
C SER A 220 -6.44 11.12 -6.82
N LEU A 221 -7.23 11.99 -6.16
CA LEU A 221 -8.57 11.69 -5.66
C LEU A 221 -9.72 12.11 -6.61
N ASP A 222 -9.42 12.51 -7.81
CA ASP A 222 -10.44 12.84 -8.81
C ASP A 222 -10.32 11.92 -10.04
N PRO A 223 -11.10 10.81 -10.06
CA PRO A 223 -12.06 10.38 -9.03
C PRO A 223 -11.43 9.60 -7.87
N LEU A 224 -11.96 9.76 -6.65
CA LEU A 224 -11.75 8.82 -5.55
C LEU A 224 -12.43 7.50 -5.92
N THR A 225 -11.74 6.38 -5.72
CA THR A 225 -12.32 5.04 -5.87
C THR A 225 -12.26 4.28 -4.54
N LEU A 226 -13.37 3.69 -4.12
CA LEU A 226 -13.46 2.84 -2.94
C LEU A 226 -13.58 1.37 -3.39
N LEU A 227 -12.59 0.55 -3.04
CA LEU A 227 -12.63 -0.90 -3.24
C LEU A 227 -13.31 -1.52 -2.03
N VAL A 228 -14.39 -2.26 -2.25
CA VAL A 228 -15.24 -2.82 -1.18
C VAL A 228 -15.24 -4.34 -1.29
N CYS A 229 -14.83 -5.01 -0.21
CA CYS A 229 -14.99 -6.45 -0.04
C CYS A 229 -15.84 -6.70 1.21
N LEU A 230 -17.01 -7.28 1.05
CA LEU A 230 -17.90 -7.55 2.17
C LEU A 230 -17.44 -8.77 2.97
N ASP A 231 -17.68 -8.73 4.28
CA ASP A 231 -17.54 -9.87 5.18
C ASP A 231 -18.71 -10.88 5.04
N GLU A 232 -18.72 -11.91 5.90
CA GLU A 232 -19.78 -12.92 5.94
C GLU A 232 -21.14 -12.35 6.35
N GLN A 233 -21.16 -11.22 7.06
CA GLN A 233 -22.36 -10.49 7.47
C GLN A 233 -22.84 -9.48 6.41
N GLY A 234 -22.15 -9.40 5.28
CA GLY A 234 -22.47 -8.45 4.21
C GLY A 234 -22.09 -7.00 4.55
N LYS A 235 -21.08 -6.79 5.39
CA LYS A 235 -20.62 -5.47 5.82
C LYS A 235 -19.18 -5.23 5.46
N ALA A 236 -18.80 -3.94 5.36
CA ALA A 236 -17.42 -3.50 5.27
C ALA A 236 -17.26 -2.10 5.83
N SER A 237 -16.05 -1.77 6.27
CA SER A 237 -15.69 -0.43 6.76
C SER A 237 -14.27 -0.07 6.31
N GLY A 238 -13.97 1.22 6.31
CA GLY A 238 -12.63 1.72 6.00
C GLY A 238 -12.54 3.21 6.29
N SER A 239 -11.34 3.74 6.16
CA SER A 239 -11.08 5.16 6.37
C SER A 239 -10.13 5.73 5.33
N MET A 240 -10.12 7.04 5.18
CA MET A 240 -9.17 7.78 4.35
C MET A 240 -8.74 9.05 5.08
N TYR A 241 -7.45 9.21 5.26
CA TYR A 241 -6.85 10.47 5.70
C TYR A 241 -6.32 11.25 4.50
N TRP A 242 -6.55 12.55 4.47
CA TRP A 242 -6.06 13.44 3.44
C TRP A 242 -5.78 14.83 4.00
N ASP A 243 -4.70 15.46 3.56
CA ASP A 243 -4.35 16.84 3.87
C ASP A 243 -3.68 17.51 2.66
N ALA A 244 -3.06 18.67 2.84
CA ALA A 244 -2.40 19.39 1.76
C ALA A 244 -1.16 18.70 1.15
N GLY A 245 -0.75 17.54 1.66
CA GLY A 245 0.44 16.80 1.19
C GLY A 245 1.77 17.39 1.66
N ASP A 246 1.85 18.69 1.93
CA ASP A 246 3.03 19.40 2.42
C ASP A 246 2.64 20.45 3.47
N GLY A 247 3.62 21.07 4.12
CA GLY A 247 3.40 22.06 5.15
C GLY A 247 2.85 21.49 6.47
N TRP A 248 2.36 22.38 7.34
CA TRP A 248 1.98 22.03 8.71
C TRP A 248 0.55 22.39 9.07
N SER A 249 -0.27 22.73 8.10
CA SER A 249 -1.67 23.13 8.31
C SER A 249 -2.51 22.06 9.00
N TYR A 250 -2.19 20.78 8.76
CA TYR A 250 -2.85 19.66 9.43
C TYR A 250 -2.79 19.73 10.96
N LYS A 251 -1.71 20.32 11.55
CA LYS A 251 -1.59 20.54 13.01
C LYS A 251 -2.63 21.52 13.56
N LYS A 252 -3.24 22.32 12.69
CA LYS A 252 -4.31 23.26 13.01
C LYS A 252 -5.70 22.72 12.64
N GLY A 253 -5.76 21.44 12.28
CA GLY A 253 -7.00 20.75 11.91
C GLY A 253 -7.35 20.82 10.42
N ASP A 254 -6.46 21.34 9.58
CA ASP A 254 -6.63 21.40 8.12
C ASP A 254 -6.25 20.04 7.49
N TYR A 255 -7.11 19.08 7.72
CA TYR A 255 -7.06 17.71 7.18
C TYR A 255 -8.50 17.16 7.12
N SER A 256 -8.68 16.09 6.37
CA SER A 256 -9.92 15.32 6.32
C SER A 256 -9.62 13.87 6.69
N LEU A 257 -10.24 13.37 7.75
CA LEU A 257 -10.28 11.94 8.06
C LEU A 257 -11.71 11.45 7.87
N GLN A 258 -11.93 10.72 6.80
CA GLN A 258 -13.22 10.18 6.38
C GLN A 258 -13.36 8.74 6.83
N GLN A 259 -14.58 8.34 7.23
CA GLN A 259 -14.94 6.98 7.59
C GLN A 259 -16.06 6.49 6.66
N PHE A 260 -15.88 5.32 6.10
CA PHE A 260 -16.81 4.71 5.15
C PHE A 260 -17.39 3.44 5.73
N THR A 261 -18.66 3.17 5.40
CA THR A 261 -19.29 1.88 5.66
C THR A 261 -19.98 1.36 4.41
N ALA A 262 -20.03 0.05 4.27
CA ALA A 262 -20.81 -0.64 3.26
C ALA A 262 -21.68 -1.68 3.93
N GLU A 263 -22.90 -1.83 3.46
CA GLU A 263 -23.86 -2.83 3.93
C GLU A 263 -24.65 -3.41 2.75
N ARG A 264 -24.74 -4.74 2.71
CA ARG A 264 -25.61 -5.43 1.76
C ARG A 264 -27.07 -5.35 2.23
N LYS A 265 -27.94 -4.90 1.34
CA LYS A 265 -29.39 -4.88 1.53
C LYS A 265 -30.04 -5.52 0.31
N ASP A 266 -30.60 -6.70 0.50
CA ASP A 266 -31.18 -7.52 -0.57
C ASP A 266 -30.19 -7.77 -1.72
N ASN A 267 -30.48 -7.24 -2.91
CA ASN A 267 -29.67 -7.39 -4.13
C ASN A 267 -28.74 -6.20 -4.42
N LYS A 268 -28.44 -5.38 -3.42
CA LYS A 268 -27.54 -4.22 -3.58
C LYS A 268 -26.63 -4.04 -2.37
N VAL A 269 -25.52 -3.35 -2.60
CA VAL A 269 -24.61 -2.87 -1.57
C VAL A 269 -24.74 -1.35 -1.51
N ILE A 270 -24.94 -0.80 -0.31
CA ILE A 270 -25.01 0.65 -0.08
C ILE A 270 -23.72 1.07 0.61
N VAL A 271 -23.00 2.01 0.01
CA VAL A 271 -21.74 2.57 0.56
C VAL A 271 -21.94 4.02 0.92
N LYS A 272 -21.54 4.40 2.15
CA LYS A 272 -21.76 5.76 2.68
C LYS A 272 -20.52 6.29 3.39
N LEU A 273 -20.37 7.61 3.34
CA LEU A 273 -19.55 8.37 4.29
C LEU A 273 -20.33 8.50 5.61
N THR A 274 -19.80 7.95 6.69
CA THR A 274 -20.46 7.89 8.00
C THR A 274 -19.80 8.76 9.07
N GLY A 275 -18.60 9.25 8.80
CA GLY A 275 -17.87 10.14 9.70
C GLY A 275 -16.85 10.98 8.95
N LYS A 276 -16.70 12.23 9.39
CA LYS A 276 -15.66 13.14 8.90
C LYS A 276 -15.10 13.93 10.07
N THR A 277 -13.77 13.94 10.19
CA THR A 277 -13.05 14.71 11.21
C THR A 277 -12.02 15.59 10.52
N GLY A 278 -11.73 16.75 11.12
CA GLY A 278 -10.90 17.78 10.53
C GLY A 278 -11.71 18.84 9.80
N LYS A 279 -11.04 19.92 9.36
CA LYS A 279 -11.63 21.07 8.69
C LYS A 279 -11.32 21.11 7.20
N GLY A 280 -10.38 20.25 6.76
CA GLY A 280 -9.96 20.18 5.37
C GLY A 280 -11.03 19.55 4.48
N GLU A 281 -11.05 19.98 3.24
CA GLU A 281 -11.88 19.37 2.20
C GLU A 281 -11.03 18.47 1.32
N THR A 282 -11.65 17.45 0.76
CA THR A 282 -11.03 16.59 -0.25
C THR A 282 -11.43 17.05 -1.65
N GLU A 283 -10.53 16.88 -2.61
CA GLU A 283 -10.72 17.33 -3.99
C GLU A 283 -11.94 16.70 -4.67
N ASN A 284 -12.30 15.47 -4.29
CA ASN A 284 -13.43 14.73 -4.81
C ASN A 284 -14.80 15.25 -4.33
N LYS A 285 -14.87 16.20 -3.38
CA LYS A 285 -16.13 16.79 -2.85
C LYS A 285 -17.18 15.75 -2.51
N ASP A 286 -16.76 14.67 -1.81
CA ASP A 286 -17.56 13.51 -1.42
C ASP A 286 -18.13 12.67 -2.60
N MET A 287 -17.70 12.93 -3.83
CA MET A 287 -17.98 12.07 -4.99
C MET A 287 -17.00 10.89 -5.05
N ALA A 288 -17.50 9.71 -5.37
CA ALA A 288 -16.64 8.52 -5.51
C ALA A 288 -17.18 7.53 -6.54
N ILE A 289 -16.26 6.68 -7.01
CA ILE A 289 -16.58 5.43 -7.68
C ILE A 289 -16.45 4.32 -6.62
N VAL A 290 -17.49 3.50 -6.48
CA VAL A 290 -17.47 2.32 -5.62
C VAL A 290 -17.30 1.10 -6.50
N LYS A 291 -16.33 0.25 -6.15
CA LYS A 291 -16.08 -1.05 -6.81
C LYS A 291 -16.26 -2.16 -5.78
N VAL A 292 -17.33 -2.93 -5.89
CA VAL A 292 -17.61 -4.09 -5.02
C VAL A 292 -16.99 -5.34 -5.64
N ILE A 293 -16.07 -5.96 -4.91
CA ILE A 293 -15.35 -7.17 -5.34
C ILE A 293 -16.20 -8.40 -4.94
N THR A 294 -16.65 -9.15 -5.93
CA THR A 294 -17.49 -10.35 -5.77
C THR A 294 -16.80 -11.59 -6.34
N GLU A 295 -17.36 -12.77 -6.09
CA GLU A 295 -16.90 -14.04 -6.74
C GLU A 295 -17.08 -14.03 -8.26
N LYS A 296 -18.04 -13.25 -8.77
CA LYS A 296 -18.38 -13.19 -10.20
C LYS A 296 -17.67 -12.04 -10.94
N GLY A 297 -16.87 -11.25 -10.23
CA GLY A 297 -16.17 -10.08 -10.77
C GLY A 297 -16.44 -8.80 -9.98
N ILE A 298 -16.09 -7.67 -10.57
CA ILE A 298 -16.19 -6.35 -9.95
C ILE A 298 -17.45 -5.64 -10.46
N LEU A 299 -18.30 -5.25 -9.53
CA LEU A 299 -19.48 -4.41 -9.79
C LEU A 299 -19.17 -2.99 -9.37
N HIS A 300 -19.70 -2.00 -10.10
CA HIS A 300 -19.39 -0.61 -9.78
C HIS A 300 -20.57 0.34 -9.94
N ALA A 301 -20.53 1.43 -9.20
CA ALA A 301 -21.40 2.58 -9.34
C ALA A 301 -20.67 3.84 -8.91
N SER A 302 -21.14 5.01 -9.30
CA SER A 302 -20.59 6.29 -8.89
C SER A 302 -21.69 7.21 -8.35
N GLY A 303 -21.34 8.12 -7.46
CA GLY A 303 -22.30 9.04 -6.88
C GLY A 303 -21.72 9.81 -5.69
N ASN A 304 -22.61 10.40 -4.91
CA ASN A 304 -22.26 11.13 -3.70
C ASN A 304 -22.31 10.20 -2.47
N LEU A 305 -21.24 10.14 -1.72
CA LEU A 305 -21.10 9.29 -0.53
C LEU A 305 -21.98 9.72 0.65
N LEU A 306 -22.36 11.02 0.73
CA LEU A 306 -23.27 11.51 1.75
C LEU A 306 -24.72 11.01 1.53
N GLU A 307 -25.13 10.92 0.27
CA GLU A 307 -26.43 10.37 -0.11
C GLU A 307 -26.44 8.84 -0.04
N GLY A 308 -25.29 8.23 -0.27
CA GLY A 308 -25.07 6.79 -0.36
C GLY A 308 -25.09 6.30 -1.80
N ILE A 309 -24.06 5.52 -2.14
CA ILE A 309 -23.88 4.94 -3.47
C ILE A 309 -24.40 3.51 -3.45
N GLU A 310 -25.35 3.21 -4.33
CA GLU A 310 -25.94 1.87 -4.46
C GLU A 310 -25.29 1.11 -5.62
N VAL A 311 -24.72 -0.06 -5.31
CA VAL A 311 -24.16 -1.00 -6.28
C VAL A 311 -25.08 -2.22 -6.35
N LYS A 312 -25.67 -2.52 -7.51
CA LYS A 312 -26.51 -3.70 -7.72
C LYS A 312 -25.65 -4.96 -7.79
N LEU A 313 -26.04 -6.02 -7.06
CA LEU A 313 -25.37 -7.33 -7.01
C LEU A 313 -25.82 -8.27 -8.13
#